data_32b63b997b0e86aacc47f515b934bd79
#
_entry.id   32b63b997b0e86aacc47f515b934bd79
#
_cell.length_a   1.000
_cell.length_b   1.000
_cell.length_c   1.000
_cell.angle_alpha   90.00
_cell.angle_beta   90.00
_cell.angle_gamma   90.00
#
_symmetry.space_group_name_H-M   'P 1'
#
loop_
_entity.id
_entity.type
_entity.pdbx_description
1 polymer ?
#
loop_
_entity_poly.entity_id
_entity_poly.type
_entity_poly.pdbx_seq_one_letter_code
_entity_poly.pdbx_strand_id
1 'polypeptide(L)'
;MAYLKTDVLLLSDIFENFRKVCMNYYKLDPANYLSAPSLAWDAMLLLTNIELELITDLKMLNLVENMKRGGLCFVGSKRYVKANNKYMQEYNPNETSNYVMYWDANNLYGWAMSQNLPYKDLKFETDVSLDQILNTSDDNETGYFIECDLHFPEEIHEKLKEYPPCPENILPKLEWFSEYQKTVGKITGSIRANEKYSATPKLIPHLMDHKNYVIHYRNLKFIKDLGVEIKKVHNVISFSQKNWLAEYINFNTEKRKQASNDFEKDFFKLMNNAVFGKTMENVKNRINLHLTTDDNNAKKW
;
A
#
# COMPACT_ATOMS: atom_id res chain seq x y z
N MET A 1 -23.82 -1.24 37.75
CA MET A 1 -22.61 -0.82 38.50
C MET A 1 -21.54 -1.88 38.54
N ALA A 2 -21.80 -3.13 38.99
CA ALA A 2 -20.78 -4.18 39.09
C ALA A 2 -20.17 -4.53 37.70
N TYR A 3 -21.01 -4.73 36.69
CA TYR A 3 -20.58 -5.01 35.30
C TYR A 3 -19.60 -3.96 34.77
N LEU A 4 -19.96 -2.68 34.84
CA LEU A 4 -19.10 -1.58 34.40
C LEU A 4 -17.75 -1.53 35.12
N LYS A 5 -17.75 -1.78 36.45
CA LYS A 5 -16.50 -1.86 37.23
C LYS A 5 -15.61 -2.99 36.74
N THR A 6 -16.19 -4.17 36.48
CA THR A 6 -15.45 -5.33 35.97
C THR A 6 -14.82 -5.01 34.59
N ASP A 7 -15.56 -4.42 33.68
CA ASP A 7 -15.05 -4.07 32.35
C ASP A 7 -13.87 -3.08 32.42
N VAL A 8 -14.00 -2.04 33.27
CA VAL A 8 -12.93 -1.05 33.45
C VAL A 8 -11.68 -1.66 34.06
N LEU A 9 -11.83 -2.52 35.07
CA LEU A 9 -10.68 -3.18 35.71
C LEU A 9 -10.00 -4.17 34.77
N LEU A 10 -10.76 -4.98 34.04
CA LEU A 10 -10.22 -5.89 33.02
C LEU A 10 -9.47 -5.14 31.93
N LEU A 11 -10.03 -4.05 31.44
CA LEU A 11 -9.36 -3.20 30.45
C LEU A 11 -8.04 -2.64 30.99
N SER A 12 -8.03 -2.19 32.24
CA SER A 12 -6.82 -1.68 32.90
C SER A 12 -5.74 -2.77 33.00
N ASP A 13 -6.10 -3.98 33.40
CA ASP A 13 -5.16 -5.10 33.50
C ASP A 13 -4.59 -5.50 32.14
N ILE A 14 -5.44 -5.55 31.10
CA ILE A 14 -5.02 -5.82 29.72
C ILE A 14 -4.06 -4.74 29.24
N PHE A 15 -4.38 -3.47 29.49
CA PHE A 15 -3.54 -2.35 29.07
C PHE A 15 -2.19 -2.34 29.82
N GLU A 16 -2.15 -2.63 31.10
CA GLU A 16 -0.90 -2.77 31.86
C GLU A 16 -0.03 -3.93 31.35
N ASN A 17 -0.62 -5.06 30.96
CA ASN A 17 0.12 -6.12 30.31
C ASN A 17 0.65 -5.70 28.94
N PHE A 18 -0.13 -4.96 28.15
CA PHE A 18 0.31 -4.39 26.89
C PHE A 18 1.49 -3.43 27.07
N ARG A 19 1.46 -2.56 28.10
CA ARG A 19 2.57 -1.69 28.47
C ARG A 19 3.84 -2.48 28.78
N LYS A 20 3.72 -3.55 29.58
CA LYS A 20 4.86 -4.43 29.91
C LYS A 20 5.47 -5.07 28.66
N VAL A 21 4.65 -5.56 27.74
CA VAL A 21 5.10 -6.15 26.47
C VAL A 21 5.85 -5.10 25.64
N CYS A 22 5.30 -3.91 25.45
CA CYS A 22 5.95 -2.83 24.70
C CYS A 22 7.27 -2.38 25.35
N MET A 23 7.29 -2.19 26.65
CA MET A 23 8.51 -1.83 27.37
C MET A 23 9.60 -2.90 27.28
N ASN A 24 9.22 -4.18 27.34
CA ASN A 24 10.18 -5.28 27.23
C ASN A 24 10.82 -5.35 25.85
N TYR A 25 10.04 -5.26 24.79
CA TYR A 25 10.51 -5.47 23.42
C TYR A 25 11.02 -4.21 22.74
N TYR A 26 10.36 -3.06 22.96
CA TYR A 26 10.68 -1.81 22.23
C TYR A 26 11.20 -0.69 23.12
N LYS A 27 11.16 -0.84 24.44
CA LYS A 27 11.52 0.22 25.42
C LYS A 27 10.65 1.48 25.29
N LEU A 28 9.43 1.31 24.79
CA LEU A 28 8.43 2.37 24.59
C LEU A 28 7.19 2.06 25.43
N ASP A 29 6.63 3.12 26.05
CA ASP A 29 5.37 3.03 26.77
C ASP A 29 4.20 3.43 25.85
N PRO A 30 3.28 2.51 25.50
CA PRO A 30 2.17 2.80 24.61
C PRO A 30 1.21 3.87 25.18
N ALA A 31 1.24 4.16 26.47
CA ALA A 31 0.46 5.24 27.06
C ALA A 31 0.83 6.64 26.53
N ASN A 32 2.02 6.80 25.93
CA ASN A 32 2.47 8.03 25.30
C ASN A 32 2.03 8.20 23.86
N TYR A 33 1.27 7.25 23.31
CA TYR A 33 0.89 7.22 21.90
C TYR A 33 -0.64 7.23 21.72
N LEU A 34 -1.12 8.04 20.78
CA LEU A 34 -2.54 8.07 20.42
C LEU A 34 -2.99 6.86 19.60
N SER A 35 -2.04 6.14 18.98
CA SER A 35 -2.37 5.02 18.10
C SER A 35 -1.22 4.03 17.96
N ALA A 36 -1.55 2.76 17.69
CA ALA A 36 -0.56 1.72 17.42
C ALA A 36 0.36 2.04 16.21
N PRO A 37 -0.08 2.68 15.10
CA PRO A 37 0.82 3.10 14.05
C PRO A 37 1.92 4.07 14.49
N SER A 38 1.62 5.00 15.39
CA SER A 38 2.63 5.93 15.91
C SER A 38 3.64 5.21 16.81
N LEU A 39 3.18 4.31 17.68
CA LEU A 39 4.05 3.45 18.50
C LEU A 39 4.95 2.57 17.63
N ALA A 40 4.37 1.91 16.61
CA ALA A 40 5.11 1.02 15.71
C ALA A 40 6.17 1.78 14.90
N TRP A 41 5.88 3.02 14.51
CA TRP A 41 6.82 3.89 13.79
C TRP A 41 8.04 4.21 14.65
N ASP A 42 7.83 4.65 15.88
CA ASP A 42 8.93 4.97 16.81
C ASP A 42 9.72 3.71 17.22
N ALA A 43 9.02 2.58 17.42
CA ALA A 43 9.65 1.29 17.68
C ALA A 43 10.56 0.86 16.52
N MET A 44 10.12 1.08 15.30
CA MET A 44 10.88 0.81 14.08
C MET A 44 12.13 1.70 14.00
N LEU A 45 11.99 3.00 14.22
CA LEU A 45 13.12 3.95 14.20
C LEU A 45 14.17 3.61 15.27
N LEU A 46 13.71 3.27 16.49
CA LEU A 46 14.59 2.89 17.59
C LEU A 46 15.38 1.60 17.30
N LEU A 47 14.69 0.58 16.75
CA LEU A 47 15.30 -0.72 16.52
C LEU A 47 16.29 -0.67 15.35
N THR A 48 15.93 0.02 14.27
CA THR A 48 16.76 0.10 13.04
C THR A 48 17.84 1.19 13.13
N ASN A 49 17.70 2.13 14.06
CA ASN A 49 18.55 3.31 14.18
C ASN A 49 18.77 4.04 12.85
N ILE A 50 17.72 4.06 11.98
CA ILE A 50 17.77 4.67 10.67
C ILE A 50 17.46 6.16 10.75
N GLU A 51 18.23 6.96 10.04
CA GLU A 51 17.93 8.37 9.76
C GLU A 51 17.26 8.46 8.39
N LEU A 52 16.03 8.96 8.35
CA LEU A 52 15.25 9.14 7.12
C LEU A 52 15.27 10.61 6.71
N GLU A 53 15.70 10.87 5.48
CA GLU A 53 15.62 12.21 4.89
C GLU A 53 14.17 12.62 4.66
N LEU A 54 13.85 13.87 5.04
CA LEU A 54 12.52 14.45 4.77
C LEU A 54 12.52 15.14 3.41
N ILE A 55 11.50 14.86 2.60
CA ILE A 55 11.31 15.53 1.31
C ILE A 55 10.81 16.96 1.58
N THR A 56 11.65 17.95 1.31
CA THR A 56 11.34 19.39 1.49
C THR A 56 10.93 20.07 0.19
N ASP A 57 11.30 19.52 -0.97
CA ASP A 57 10.90 20.03 -2.27
C ASP A 57 9.45 19.62 -2.58
N LEU A 58 8.57 20.59 -2.82
CA LEU A 58 7.13 20.36 -3.05
C LEU A 58 6.86 19.59 -4.34
N LYS A 59 7.65 19.82 -5.41
CA LYS A 59 7.52 19.09 -6.67
C LYS A 59 7.84 17.61 -6.46
N MET A 60 8.93 17.33 -5.78
CA MET A 60 9.34 15.97 -5.43
C MET A 60 8.31 15.27 -4.55
N LEU A 61 7.81 15.95 -3.53
CA LEU A 61 6.76 15.42 -2.66
C LEU A 61 5.52 15.03 -3.45
N ASN A 62 5.04 15.89 -4.34
CA ASN A 62 3.87 15.61 -5.18
C ASN A 62 4.10 14.41 -6.12
N LEU A 63 5.30 14.27 -6.69
CA LEU A 63 5.64 13.11 -7.53
C LEU A 63 5.59 11.81 -6.72
N VAL A 64 6.20 11.80 -5.54
CA VAL A 64 6.21 10.62 -4.66
C VAL A 64 4.80 10.29 -4.16
N GLU A 65 3.97 11.30 -3.83
CA GLU A 65 2.57 11.07 -3.46
C GLU A 65 1.75 10.45 -4.60
N ASN A 66 1.95 10.89 -5.83
CA ASN A 66 1.26 10.35 -7.00
C ASN A 66 1.64 8.89 -7.31
N MET A 67 2.76 8.42 -6.76
CA MET A 67 3.18 7.03 -6.90
C MET A 67 2.44 6.09 -5.93
N LYS A 68 1.85 6.60 -4.85
CA LYS A 68 1.13 5.77 -3.86
C LYS A 68 -0.14 5.20 -4.49
N ARG A 69 -0.20 3.88 -4.61
CA ARG A 69 -1.33 3.13 -5.16
C ARG A 69 -1.56 1.89 -4.31
N GLY A 70 -2.80 1.55 -4.02
CA GLY A 70 -3.12 0.39 -3.22
C GLY A 70 -4.62 0.23 -2.97
N GLY A 71 -5.03 -0.91 -2.42
CA GLY A 71 -6.42 -1.21 -2.13
C GLY A 71 -7.25 -1.52 -3.37
N LEU A 72 -6.63 -1.90 -4.49
CA LEU A 72 -7.34 -2.28 -5.70
C LEU A 72 -7.97 -3.65 -5.52
N CYS A 73 -9.30 -3.71 -5.73
CA CYS A 73 -10.09 -4.93 -5.88
C CYS A 73 -10.90 -4.85 -7.17
N PHE A 74 -10.84 -5.88 -7.99
CA PHE A 74 -11.64 -5.93 -9.21
C PHE A 74 -11.96 -7.38 -9.60
N VAL A 75 -12.97 -7.54 -10.45
CA VAL A 75 -13.34 -8.82 -11.04
C VAL A 75 -12.82 -8.83 -12.47
N GLY A 76 -11.99 -9.82 -12.80
CA GLY A 76 -11.44 -9.99 -14.14
C GLY A 76 -12.51 -10.26 -15.21
N SER A 77 -12.09 -10.53 -16.44
CA SER A 77 -12.97 -10.72 -17.59
C SER A 77 -13.94 -11.90 -17.41
N LYS A 78 -13.54 -12.93 -16.70
CA LYS A 78 -14.37 -14.08 -16.32
C LYS A 78 -15.16 -13.75 -15.05
N ARG A 79 -16.27 -13.02 -15.21
CA ARG A 79 -17.08 -12.53 -14.09
C ARG A 79 -17.82 -13.61 -13.30
N TYR A 80 -17.94 -14.81 -13.85
CA TYR A 80 -18.59 -15.95 -13.23
C TYR A 80 -17.81 -17.22 -13.55
N VAL A 81 -17.53 -18.01 -12.53
CA VAL A 81 -16.93 -19.34 -12.65
C VAL A 81 -17.63 -20.26 -11.68
N LYS A 82 -18.09 -21.42 -12.14
CA LYS A 82 -18.58 -22.52 -11.30
C LYS A 82 -17.57 -23.66 -11.33
N ALA A 83 -17.15 -24.13 -10.16
CA ALA A 83 -16.30 -25.31 -10.08
C ALA A 83 -17.05 -26.56 -10.56
N ASN A 84 -16.35 -27.42 -11.31
CA ASN A 84 -16.85 -28.74 -11.69
C ASN A 84 -15.72 -29.78 -11.52
N ASN A 85 -15.70 -30.48 -10.39
CA ASN A 85 -14.70 -31.49 -10.12
C ASN A 85 -15.24 -32.55 -9.13
N LYS A 86 -14.53 -33.65 -9.00
CA LYS A 86 -14.91 -34.83 -8.19
C LYS A 86 -15.16 -34.55 -6.70
N TYR A 87 -14.77 -33.39 -6.19
CA TYR A 87 -14.98 -33.01 -4.80
C TYR A 87 -16.28 -32.21 -4.60
N MET A 88 -16.98 -31.87 -5.70
CA MET A 88 -18.24 -31.12 -5.67
C MET A 88 -19.42 -32.06 -5.60
N GLN A 89 -20.47 -31.68 -4.84
CA GLN A 89 -21.72 -32.47 -4.77
C GLN A 89 -22.45 -32.55 -6.13
N GLU A 90 -22.35 -31.47 -6.92
CA GLU A 90 -22.98 -31.36 -8.23
C GLU A 90 -22.02 -31.66 -9.38
N TYR A 91 -21.03 -32.56 -9.16
CA TYR A 91 -20.06 -32.93 -10.18
C TYR A 91 -20.73 -33.54 -11.42
N ASN A 92 -20.44 -32.96 -12.58
CA ASN A 92 -20.83 -33.50 -13.88
C ASN A 92 -19.59 -34.05 -14.62
N PRO A 93 -19.43 -35.38 -14.73
CA PRO A 93 -18.30 -35.98 -15.40
C PRO A 93 -18.26 -35.77 -16.92
N ASN A 94 -19.36 -35.31 -17.52
CA ASN A 94 -19.44 -35.06 -18.98
C ASN A 94 -18.96 -33.64 -19.34
N GLU A 95 -18.72 -32.80 -18.36
CA GLU A 95 -18.16 -31.45 -18.55
C GLU A 95 -16.66 -31.40 -18.18
N THR A 96 -15.96 -30.40 -18.71
CA THR A 96 -14.53 -30.20 -18.39
C THR A 96 -14.37 -29.97 -16.88
N SER A 97 -13.48 -30.78 -16.29
CA SER A 97 -13.13 -30.63 -14.89
C SER A 97 -12.37 -29.33 -14.64
N ASN A 98 -12.83 -28.52 -13.70
CA ASN A 98 -12.17 -27.29 -13.30
C ASN A 98 -12.24 -27.08 -11.79
N TYR A 99 -11.39 -26.18 -11.28
CA TYR A 99 -11.24 -25.87 -9.85
C TYR A 99 -11.30 -24.37 -9.66
N VAL A 100 -11.96 -23.93 -8.59
CA VAL A 100 -11.85 -22.56 -8.07
C VAL A 100 -10.90 -22.59 -6.89
N MET A 101 -9.82 -21.83 -6.94
CA MET A 101 -8.79 -21.80 -5.91
C MET A 101 -8.67 -20.39 -5.33
N TYR A 102 -8.51 -20.32 -4.01
CA TYR A 102 -8.18 -19.09 -3.30
C TYR A 102 -6.68 -19.07 -2.99
N TRP A 103 -6.00 -18.00 -3.40
CA TRP A 103 -4.58 -17.78 -3.13
C TRP A 103 -4.39 -16.50 -2.35
N ASP A 104 -3.57 -16.56 -1.31
CA ASP A 104 -3.19 -15.40 -0.52
C ASP A 104 -1.68 -15.37 -0.34
N ALA A 105 -1.07 -14.20 -0.55
CA ALA A 105 0.36 -14.02 -0.35
C ALA A 105 0.65 -13.78 1.13
N ASN A 106 1.23 -14.75 1.80
CA ASN A 106 1.58 -14.66 3.21
C ASN A 106 2.58 -13.53 3.47
N ASN A 107 2.22 -12.63 4.40
CA ASN A 107 3.07 -11.52 4.86
C ASN A 107 3.61 -10.63 3.73
N LEU A 108 2.79 -10.33 2.72
CA LEU A 108 3.21 -9.56 1.54
C LEU A 108 3.77 -8.17 1.92
N TYR A 109 3.14 -7.48 2.87
CA TYR A 109 3.65 -6.18 3.35
C TYR A 109 5.02 -6.31 4.02
N GLY A 110 5.21 -7.33 4.87
CA GLY A 110 6.51 -7.60 5.49
C GLY A 110 7.59 -7.91 4.47
N TRP A 111 7.27 -8.71 3.46
CA TRP A 111 8.20 -8.99 2.35
C TRP A 111 8.57 -7.71 1.59
N ALA A 112 7.61 -6.89 1.23
CA ALA A 112 7.85 -5.64 0.51
C ALA A 112 8.70 -4.66 1.34
N MET A 113 8.40 -4.52 2.64
CA MET A 113 9.17 -3.68 3.56
C MET A 113 10.58 -4.19 3.86
N SER A 114 10.86 -5.47 3.61
CA SER A 114 12.20 -6.05 3.78
C SER A 114 13.09 -5.89 2.55
N GLN A 115 12.57 -5.34 1.44
CA GLN A 115 13.37 -5.03 0.25
C GLN A 115 14.22 -3.77 0.45
N ASN A 116 15.05 -3.45 -0.54
CA ASN A 116 15.75 -2.16 -0.56
C ASN A 116 14.73 -1.02 -0.69
N LEU A 117 14.76 -0.10 0.28
CA LEU A 117 13.85 1.04 0.37
C LEU A 117 14.64 2.34 0.41
N PRO A 118 14.12 3.43 -0.18
CA PRO A 118 14.72 4.76 -0.09
C PRO A 118 14.90 5.19 1.37
N TYR A 119 15.98 5.92 1.66
CA TYR A 119 16.18 6.49 2.98
C TYR A 119 16.81 7.88 2.97
N LYS A 120 17.56 8.26 1.92
CA LYS A 120 18.21 9.57 1.81
C LYS A 120 18.70 9.88 0.39
N ASP A 121 19.35 11.04 0.23
CA ASP A 121 19.98 11.52 -1.01
C ASP A 121 18.99 11.65 -2.17
N LEU A 122 17.74 12.07 -1.85
CA LEU A 122 16.72 12.27 -2.88
C LEU A 122 17.04 13.53 -3.70
N LYS A 123 17.21 13.35 -5.02
CA LYS A 123 17.48 14.46 -5.94
C LYS A 123 16.92 14.22 -7.34
N PHE A 124 16.57 15.33 -8.02
CA PHE A 124 16.24 15.26 -9.44
C PHE A 124 17.53 15.04 -10.26
N GLU A 125 17.42 14.12 -11.21
CA GLU A 125 18.51 13.81 -12.15
C GLU A 125 18.18 14.34 -13.56
N THR A 126 19.20 14.89 -14.21
CA THR A 126 19.11 15.40 -15.59
C THR A 126 19.90 14.56 -16.60
N ASP A 127 20.94 13.88 -16.12
CA ASP A 127 21.93 13.23 -16.97
C ASP A 127 21.86 11.69 -16.96
N VAL A 128 20.87 11.13 -16.28
CA VAL A 128 20.67 9.67 -16.21
C VAL A 128 19.80 9.21 -17.39
N SER A 129 20.34 8.33 -18.22
CA SER A 129 19.62 7.77 -19.36
C SER A 129 18.65 6.67 -18.92
N LEU A 130 17.59 6.44 -19.72
CA LEU A 130 16.65 5.35 -19.50
C LEU A 130 17.36 3.99 -19.48
N ASP A 131 18.35 3.77 -20.34
CA ASP A 131 19.10 2.53 -20.42
C ASP A 131 19.92 2.26 -19.13
N GLN A 132 20.51 3.31 -18.55
CA GLN A 132 21.17 3.19 -17.25
C GLN A 132 20.19 2.74 -16.15
N ILE A 133 19.00 3.35 -16.11
CA ILE A 133 17.96 3.00 -15.14
C ILE A 133 17.52 1.54 -15.30
N LEU A 134 17.25 1.12 -16.53
CA LEU A 134 16.80 -0.23 -16.85
C LEU A 134 17.86 -1.31 -16.56
N ASN A 135 19.14 -0.97 -16.68
CA ASN A 135 20.25 -1.87 -16.38
C ASN A 135 20.69 -1.84 -14.91
N THR A 136 20.11 -0.94 -14.08
CA THR A 136 20.41 -0.89 -12.65
C THR A 136 19.87 -2.13 -11.94
N SER A 137 20.72 -2.83 -11.19
CA SER A 137 20.30 -3.98 -10.38
C SER A 137 19.28 -3.60 -9.30
N ASP A 138 18.40 -4.53 -8.93
CA ASP A 138 17.38 -4.31 -7.90
C ASP A 138 17.95 -4.13 -6.49
N ASP A 139 19.16 -4.62 -6.27
CA ASP A 139 19.94 -4.52 -5.04
C ASP A 139 21.02 -3.43 -5.07
N ASN A 140 21.05 -2.60 -6.12
CA ASN A 140 21.97 -1.47 -6.21
C ASN A 140 21.73 -0.47 -5.06
N GLU A 141 22.78 0.19 -4.60
CA GLU A 141 22.67 1.22 -3.55
C GLU A 141 21.89 2.46 -4.00
N THR A 142 21.82 2.71 -5.30
CA THR A 142 21.03 3.80 -5.89
C THR A 142 19.80 3.24 -6.59
N GLY A 143 18.63 3.77 -6.25
CA GLY A 143 17.36 3.49 -6.92
C GLY A 143 16.78 4.73 -7.57
N TYR A 144 15.69 4.56 -8.34
CA TYR A 144 15.07 5.64 -9.12
C TYR A 144 13.56 5.61 -9.05
N PHE A 145 12.95 6.80 -8.97
CA PHE A 145 11.56 7.04 -9.34
C PHE A 145 11.53 7.75 -10.68
N ILE A 146 10.66 7.32 -11.57
CA ILE A 146 10.57 7.82 -12.93
C ILE A 146 9.15 8.30 -13.21
N GLU A 147 9.00 9.54 -13.68
CA GLU A 147 7.78 10.04 -14.26
C GLU A 147 7.87 9.89 -15.77
N CYS A 148 6.99 9.09 -16.37
CA CYS A 148 7.05 8.78 -17.81
C CYS A 148 5.67 8.57 -18.42
N ASP A 149 5.63 8.63 -19.76
CA ASP A 149 4.48 8.23 -20.55
C ASP A 149 4.64 6.75 -20.94
N LEU A 150 3.58 5.96 -20.67
CA LEU A 150 3.53 4.54 -20.98
C LEU A 150 2.51 4.29 -22.09
N HIS A 151 2.86 3.40 -23.00
CA HIS A 151 2.00 2.91 -24.07
C HIS A 151 1.85 1.40 -23.97
N PHE A 152 0.61 0.93 -24.09
CA PHE A 152 0.25 -0.48 -24.05
C PHE A 152 -0.15 -0.91 -25.45
N PRO A 153 0.77 -1.50 -26.26
CA PRO A 153 0.47 -1.97 -27.60
C PRO A 153 -0.67 -3.00 -27.61
N GLU A 154 -1.51 -3.00 -28.62
CA GLU A 154 -2.68 -3.90 -28.69
C GLU A 154 -2.30 -5.39 -28.61
N GLU A 155 -1.10 -5.74 -29.07
CA GLU A 155 -0.58 -7.11 -29.08
C GLU A 155 -0.42 -7.70 -27.67
N ILE A 156 -0.23 -6.85 -26.65
CA ILE A 156 -0.10 -7.31 -25.26
C ILE A 156 -1.42 -7.27 -24.50
N HIS A 157 -2.47 -6.68 -25.04
CA HIS A 157 -3.76 -6.51 -24.34
C HIS A 157 -4.36 -7.85 -23.95
N GLU A 158 -4.36 -8.84 -24.86
CA GLU A 158 -4.91 -10.18 -24.58
C GLU A 158 -4.19 -10.87 -23.41
N LYS A 159 -2.88 -10.68 -23.31
CA LYS A 159 -2.06 -11.22 -22.22
C LYS A 159 -2.31 -10.53 -20.88
N LEU A 160 -2.57 -9.22 -20.91
CA LEU A 160 -2.65 -8.36 -19.71
C LEU A 160 -4.09 -8.08 -19.24
N LYS A 161 -5.11 -8.40 -20.01
CA LYS A 161 -6.52 -8.04 -19.71
C LYS A 161 -7.05 -8.59 -18.39
N GLU A 162 -6.54 -9.74 -17.94
CA GLU A 162 -6.95 -10.33 -16.67
C GLU A 162 -6.29 -9.64 -15.47
N TYR A 163 -5.13 -9.02 -15.68
CA TYR A 163 -4.36 -8.36 -14.64
C TYR A 163 -3.64 -7.11 -15.20
N PRO A 164 -4.40 -6.05 -15.55
CA PRO A 164 -3.79 -4.84 -16.11
C PRO A 164 -2.83 -4.21 -15.11
N PRO A 165 -1.53 -4.04 -15.45
CA PRO A 165 -0.59 -3.35 -14.57
C PRO A 165 -0.83 -1.83 -14.60
N CYS A 166 -0.17 -1.11 -13.69
CA CYS A 166 -0.18 0.35 -13.68
C CYS A 166 -1.57 0.99 -13.49
N PRO A 167 -2.35 0.65 -12.45
CA PRO A 167 -3.64 1.30 -12.24
C PRO A 167 -3.48 2.81 -12.00
N GLU A 168 -4.44 3.60 -12.47
CA GLU A 168 -4.47 5.04 -12.31
C GLU A 168 -5.65 5.54 -11.49
N ASN A 169 -5.44 6.62 -10.74
CA ASN A 169 -6.51 7.35 -10.07
C ASN A 169 -7.18 8.31 -11.07
N ILE A 170 -8.22 7.85 -11.73
CA ILE A 170 -8.95 8.61 -12.76
C ILE A 170 -10.46 8.66 -12.49
N LEU A 171 -11.10 9.68 -13.05
CA LEU A 171 -12.58 9.76 -13.01
C LEU A 171 -13.16 8.76 -14.00
N PRO A 172 -13.99 7.79 -13.56
CA PRO A 172 -14.65 6.87 -14.47
C PRO A 172 -15.57 7.62 -15.44
N LYS A 173 -15.44 7.34 -16.73
CA LYS A 173 -16.29 7.91 -17.77
C LYS A 173 -17.44 6.97 -18.10
N LEU A 174 -18.66 7.50 -18.30
CA LEU A 174 -19.84 6.67 -18.60
C LEU A 174 -19.72 5.87 -19.89
N GLU A 175 -18.93 6.35 -20.84
CA GLU A 175 -18.65 5.65 -22.10
C GLU A 175 -17.94 4.29 -21.89
N TRP A 176 -17.25 4.12 -20.76
CA TRP A 176 -16.58 2.85 -20.40
C TRP A 176 -17.55 1.80 -19.82
N PHE A 177 -18.78 2.20 -19.49
CA PHE A 177 -19.77 1.31 -18.88
C PHE A 177 -20.61 0.61 -19.96
N SER A 178 -20.90 -0.68 -19.75
CA SER A 178 -21.91 -1.38 -20.53
C SER A 178 -23.30 -0.79 -20.29
N GLU A 179 -24.24 -1.01 -21.22
CA GLU A 179 -25.63 -0.55 -21.05
C GLU A 179 -26.29 -1.15 -19.80
N TYR A 180 -25.94 -2.38 -19.47
CA TYR A 180 -26.40 -3.02 -18.23
C TYR A 180 -25.89 -2.27 -16.99
N GLN A 181 -24.58 -1.94 -16.94
CA GLN A 181 -24.01 -1.18 -15.83
C GLN A 181 -24.61 0.22 -15.71
N LYS A 182 -24.88 0.89 -16.81
CA LYS A 182 -25.58 2.19 -16.83
C LYS A 182 -26.99 2.07 -16.26
N THR A 183 -27.75 1.03 -16.65
CA THR A 183 -29.09 0.77 -16.15
C THR A 183 -29.10 0.51 -14.66
N VAL A 184 -28.24 -0.40 -14.17
CA VAL A 184 -28.11 -0.69 -12.75
C VAL A 184 -27.64 0.54 -11.97
N GLY A 185 -26.69 1.29 -12.50
CA GLY A 185 -26.18 2.51 -11.89
C GLY A 185 -27.27 3.60 -11.73
N LYS A 186 -28.19 3.73 -12.68
CA LYS A 186 -29.34 4.63 -12.57
C LYS A 186 -30.34 4.15 -11.49
N ILE A 187 -30.65 2.85 -11.46
CA ILE A 187 -31.56 2.26 -10.47
C ILE A 187 -31.00 2.42 -9.04
N THR A 188 -29.70 2.17 -8.85
CA THR A 188 -29.06 2.26 -7.53
C THR A 188 -28.70 3.68 -7.11
N GLY A 189 -28.88 4.69 -7.98
CA GLY A 189 -28.47 6.07 -7.74
C GLY A 189 -26.97 6.30 -7.82
N SER A 190 -26.19 5.30 -8.23
CA SER A 190 -24.73 5.44 -8.43
C SER A 190 -24.39 6.33 -9.62
N ILE A 191 -25.26 6.37 -10.63
CA ILE A 191 -25.21 7.31 -11.75
C ILE A 191 -26.24 8.41 -11.47
N ARG A 192 -25.76 9.63 -11.30
CA ARG A 192 -26.62 10.80 -11.00
C ARG A 192 -27.38 11.27 -12.24
N ALA A 193 -28.42 12.09 -12.03
CA ALA A 193 -29.24 12.65 -13.11
C ALA A 193 -28.45 13.45 -14.17
N ASN A 194 -27.27 13.97 -13.81
CA ASN A 194 -26.35 14.64 -14.72
C ASN A 194 -25.38 13.70 -15.46
N GLU A 195 -25.68 12.41 -15.49
CA GLU A 195 -24.88 11.36 -16.12
C GLU A 195 -23.45 11.22 -15.59
N LYS A 196 -23.21 11.58 -14.33
CA LYS A 196 -21.91 11.37 -13.67
C LYS A 196 -21.99 10.19 -12.70
N TYR A 197 -21.07 9.24 -12.85
CA TYR A 197 -20.93 8.10 -11.94
C TYR A 197 -20.29 8.51 -10.61
N SER A 198 -19.17 9.24 -10.64
CA SER A 198 -18.46 9.64 -9.44
C SER A 198 -17.90 11.05 -9.59
N ALA A 199 -17.87 11.81 -8.48
CA ALA A 199 -17.18 13.10 -8.43
C ALA A 199 -15.71 12.98 -8.00
N THR A 200 -15.29 11.79 -7.57
CA THR A 200 -13.93 11.50 -7.07
C THR A 200 -13.23 10.49 -7.96
N PRO A 201 -11.92 10.64 -8.20
CA PRO A 201 -11.12 9.64 -8.88
C PRO A 201 -11.22 8.28 -8.19
N LYS A 202 -11.13 7.23 -8.97
CA LYS A 202 -11.04 5.84 -8.52
C LYS A 202 -9.76 5.22 -9.06
N LEU A 203 -9.16 4.32 -8.29
CA LEU A 203 -8.03 3.54 -8.78
C LEU A 203 -8.56 2.48 -9.75
N ILE A 204 -8.24 2.63 -11.03
CA ILE A 204 -8.77 1.81 -12.12
C ILE A 204 -7.62 1.12 -12.86
N PRO A 205 -7.64 -0.23 -12.98
CA PRO A 205 -6.72 -0.95 -13.85
C PRO A 205 -7.22 -0.85 -15.30
N HIS A 206 -6.36 -0.46 -16.21
CA HIS A 206 -6.69 -0.34 -17.64
C HIS A 206 -5.43 -0.50 -18.52
N LEU A 207 -5.64 -0.64 -19.84
CA LEU A 207 -4.58 -0.80 -20.82
C LEU A 207 -4.52 0.39 -21.82
N MET A 208 -5.11 1.52 -21.44
CA MET A 208 -4.97 2.77 -22.20
C MET A 208 -3.57 3.38 -21.95
N ASP A 209 -3.16 4.31 -22.80
CA ASP A 209 -1.94 5.08 -22.57
C ASP A 209 -1.98 5.84 -21.26
N HIS A 210 -0.84 5.87 -20.57
CA HIS A 210 -0.66 6.61 -19.33
C HIS A 210 0.22 7.82 -19.56
N LYS A 211 -0.16 8.95 -18.98
CA LYS A 211 0.60 10.20 -19.06
C LYS A 211 1.13 10.60 -17.70
N ASN A 212 2.39 11.02 -17.67
CA ASN A 212 3.07 11.46 -16.43
C ASN A 212 2.95 10.42 -15.29
N TYR A 213 3.04 9.14 -15.63
CA TYR A 213 2.93 8.05 -14.68
C TYR A 213 4.20 7.92 -13.85
N VAL A 214 4.08 8.02 -12.54
CA VAL A 214 5.22 7.90 -11.64
C VAL A 214 5.37 6.46 -11.18
N ILE A 215 6.54 5.88 -11.37
CA ILE A 215 6.83 4.46 -11.11
C ILE A 215 8.23 4.26 -10.56
N HIS A 216 8.38 3.28 -9.68
CA HIS A 216 9.68 2.82 -9.19
C HIS A 216 10.40 2.01 -10.29
N TYR A 217 11.72 2.17 -10.43
CA TYR A 217 12.51 1.56 -11.49
C TYR A 217 12.39 0.03 -11.59
N ARG A 218 12.23 -0.67 -10.47
CA ARG A 218 12.00 -2.13 -10.47
C ARG A 218 10.69 -2.50 -11.16
N ASN A 219 9.62 -1.75 -10.88
CA ASN A 219 8.33 -1.95 -11.54
C ASN A 219 8.39 -1.51 -13.00
N LEU A 220 9.17 -0.47 -13.33
CA LEU A 220 9.37 -0.05 -14.72
C LEU A 220 10.03 -1.16 -15.55
N LYS A 221 11.06 -1.83 -15.01
CA LYS A 221 11.68 -2.99 -15.66
C LYS A 221 10.66 -4.10 -15.87
N PHE A 222 9.91 -4.44 -14.83
CA PHE A 222 8.89 -5.49 -14.89
C PHE A 222 7.83 -5.23 -15.97
N ILE A 223 7.28 -4.03 -16.05
CA ILE A 223 6.25 -3.72 -17.08
C ILE A 223 6.85 -3.68 -18.47
N LYS A 224 8.10 -3.25 -18.63
CA LYS A 224 8.83 -3.30 -19.91
C LYS A 224 8.98 -4.74 -20.39
N ASP A 225 9.33 -5.67 -19.49
CA ASP A 225 9.43 -7.11 -19.82
C ASP A 225 8.07 -7.72 -20.21
N LEU A 226 6.97 -7.14 -19.76
CA LEU A 226 5.62 -7.50 -20.19
C LEU A 226 5.28 -6.97 -21.60
N GLY A 227 6.08 -6.08 -22.16
CA GLY A 227 5.90 -5.48 -23.48
C GLY A 227 5.36 -4.05 -23.47
N VAL A 228 5.23 -3.42 -22.29
CA VAL A 228 4.83 -2.00 -22.21
C VAL A 228 5.96 -1.11 -22.72
N GLU A 229 5.63 -0.13 -23.56
CA GLU A 229 6.57 0.82 -24.15
C GLU A 229 6.65 2.10 -23.34
N ILE A 230 7.87 2.58 -23.10
CA ILE A 230 8.14 3.88 -22.48
C ILE A 230 8.31 4.90 -23.59
N LYS A 231 7.33 5.80 -23.77
CA LYS A 231 7.34 6.78 -24.88
C LYS A 231 8.14 8.03 -24.54
N LYS A 232 8.10 8.48 -23.28
CA LYS A 232 8.78 9.69 -22.86
C LYS A 232 9.09 9.65 -21.36
N VAL A 233 10.27 10.07 -20.98
CA VAL A 233 10.66 10.32 -19.59
C VAL A 233 10.57 11.82 -19.32
N HIS A 234 9.90 12.22 -18.24
CA HIS A 234 9.69 13.63 -17.87
C HIS A 234 10.59 14.05 -16.71
N ASN A 235 10.61 13.26 -15.64
CA ASN A 235 11.44 13.50 -14.48
C ASN A 235 12.01 12.17 -13.95
N VAL A 236 13.22 12.25 -13.41
CA VAL A 236 13.88 11.16 -12.72
C VAL A 236 14.32 11.68 -11.34
N ILE A 237 14.02 10.92 -10.30
CA ILE A 237 14.51 11.14 -8.95
C ILE A 237 15.40 9.95 -8.60
N SER A 238 16.66 10.19 -8.26
CA SER A 238 17.52 9.19 -7.64
C SER A 238 17.43 9.27 -6.12
N PHE A 239 17.75 8.17 -5.45
CA PHE A 239 17.81 8.07 -4.00
C PHE A 239 18.78 6.96 -3.59
N SER A 240 19.34 7.07 -2.39
CA SER A 240 20.06 5.98 -1.73
C SER A 240 19.06 5.01 -1.13
N GLN A 241 19.26 3.70 -1.34
CA GLN A 241 18.40 2.63 -0.84
C GLN A 241 19.18 1.52 -0.17
N LYS A 242 18.56 0.87 0.80
CA LYS A 242 19.03 -0.35 1.46
C LYS A 242 17.86 -1.05 2.14
N ASN A 243 18.06 -2.27 2.58
CA ASN A 243 17.03 -3.07 3.28
C ASN A 243 16.90 -2.73 4.78
N TRP A 244 16.91 -1.44 5.10
CA TRP A 244 16.97 -0.93 6.47
C TRP A 244 15.80 -1.34 7.37
N LEU A 245 14.65 -1.66 6.80
CA LEU A 245 13.46 -2.05 7.55
C LEU A 245 13.41 -3.56 7.84
N ALA A 246 14.24 -4.36 7.16
CA ALA A 246 14.21 -5.83 7.29
C ALA A 246 14.47 -6.31 8.72
N GLU A 247 15.36 -5.65 9.46
CA GLU A 247 15.67 -6.00 10.85
C GLU A 247 14.42 -5.93 11.74
N TYR A 248 13.66 -4.85 11.65
CA TYR A 248 12.41 -4.67 12.40
C TYR A 248 11.35 -5.71 12.01
N ILE A 249 11.17 -5.95 10.71
CA ILE A 249 10.19 -6.94 10.21
C ILE A 249 10.55 -8.35 10.68
N ASN A 250 11.81 -8.72 10.59
CA ASN A 250 12.30 -10.02 11.03
C ASN A 250 12.16 -10.19 12.54
N PHE A 251 12.52 -9.18 13.33
CA PHE A 251 12.33 -9.17 14.77
C PHE A 251 10.87 -9.51 15.16
N ASN A 252 9.92 -8.77 14.62
CA ASN A 252 8.50 -9.00 14.91
C ASN A 252 8.00 -10.35 14.40
N THR A 253 8.49 -10.80 13.24
CA THR A 253 8.15 -12.10 12.67
C THR A 253 8.63 -13.24 13.56
N GLU A 254 9.86 -13.18 14.07
CA GLU A 254 10.39 -14.18 15.00
C GLU A 254 9.66 -14.15 16.35
N LYS A 255 9.37 -12.97 16.89
CA LYS A 255 8.56 -12.86 18.12
C LYS A 255 7.15 -13.43 17.93
N ARG A 256 6.53 -13.19 16.78
CA ARG A 256 5.24 -13.79 16.43
C ARG A 256 5.28 -15.33 16.41
N LYS A 257 6.35 -15.92 15.86
CA LYS A 257 6.54 -17.39 15.85
C LYS A 257 6.70 -17.96 17.28
N GLN A 258 7.36 -17.21 18.15
CA GLN A 258 7.62 -17.59 19.54
C GLN A 258 6.46 -17.28 20.49
N ALA A 259 5.43 -16.57 20.01
CA ALA A 259 4.32 -16.11 20.82
C ALA A 259 3.56 -17.28 21.47
N SER A 260 3.28 -17.17 22.77
CA SER A 260 2.64 -18.20 23.57
C SER A 260 1.10 -18.16 23.50
N ASN A 261 0.54 -17.06 23.02
CA ASN A 261 -0.90 -16.82 22.95
C ASN A 261 -1.27 -16.00 21.71
N ASP A 262 -2.56 -15.95 21.39
CA ASP A 262 -3.07 -15.29 20.19
C ASP A 262 -2.94 -13.76 20.27
N PHE A 263 -3.01 -13.16 21.47
CA PHE A 263 -2.80 -11.73 21.65
C PHE A 263 -1.40 -11.30 21.19
N GLU A 264 -0.36 -12.01 21.63
CA GLU A 264 1.02 -11.73 21.22
C GLU A 264 1.21 -11.93 19.71
N LYS A 265 0.62 -12.98 19.12
CA LYS A 265 0.68 -13.21 17.67
C LYS A 265 0.07 -12.05 16.88
N ASP A 266 -1.10 -11.58 17.31
CA ASP A 266 -1.79 -10.47 16.66
C ASP A 266 -1.08 -9.14 16.89
N PHE A 267 -0.50 -8.95 18.07
CA PHE A 267 0.29 -7.79 18.41
C PHE A 267 1.51 -7.63 17.47
N PHE A 268 2.35 -8.65 17.33
CA PHE A 268 3.51 -8.57 16.45
C PHE A 268 3.13 -8.45 14.97
N LYS A 269 2.01 -9.05 14.56
CA LYS A 269 1.44 -8.84 13.23
C LYS A 269 1.01 -7.39 13.04
N LEU A 270 0.34 -6.81 14.05
CA LEU A 270 -0.07 -5.42 14.04
C LEU A 270 1.13 -4.48 13.94
N MET A 271 2.20 -4.72 14.71
CA MET A 271 3.40 -3.88 14.70
C MET A 271 4.04 -3.80 13.30
N ASN A 272 4.10 -4.90 12.56
CA ASN A 272 4.56 -4.88 11.17
C ASN A 272 3.61 -4.12 10.24
N ASN A 273 2.32 -4.45 10.27
CA ASN A 273 1.34 -3.85 9.36
C ASN A 273 1.11 -2.36 9.64
N ALA A 274 1.24 -1.94 10.88
CA ALA A 274 1.07 -0.56 11.31
C ALA A 274 2.16 0.37 10.74
N VAL A 275 3.39 -0.11 10.58
CA VAL A 275 4.46 0.64 9.89
C VAL A 275 4.09 0.87 8.42
N PHE A 276 3.62 -0.15 7.71
CA PHE A 276 3.12 0.02 6.35
C PHE A 276 1.99 1.06 6.29
N GLY A 277 0.98 0.93 7.17
CA GLY A 277 -0.12 1.90 7.25
C GLY A 277 0.37 3.33 7.50
N LYS A 278 1.37 3.50 8.36
CA LYS A 278 1.95 4.82 8.67
C LYS A 278 2.62 5.46 7.46
N THR A 279 3.31 4.69 6.60
CA THR A 279 3.90 5.22 5.35
C THR A 279 2.86 5.75 4.37
N MET A 280 1.61 5.28 4.45
CA MET A 280 0.50 5.70 3.59
C MET A 280 -0.30 6.88 4.15
N GLU A 281 0.07 7.40 5.32
CA GLU A 281 -0.59 8.55 5.95
C GLU A 281 -0.58 9.78 5.02
N ASN A 282 -1.71 10.46 4.90
CA ASN A 282 -1.75 11.77 4.26
C ASN A 282 -1.32 12.86 5.25
N VAL A 283 -0.03 13.17 5.23
CA VAL A 283 0.57 14.16 6.16
C VAL A 283 -0.01 15.57 6.02
N LYS A 284 -0.59 15.92 4.86
CA LYS A 284 -1.25 17.22 4.64
C LYS A 284 -2.51 17.39 5.48
N ASN A 285 -3.14 16.27 5.87
CA ASN A 285 -4.34 16.26 6.70
C ASN A 285 -4.03 16.07 8.20
N ARG A 286 -2.73 16.03 8.56
CA ARG A 286 -2.33 15.85 9.96
C ARG A 286 -2.78 17.04 10.80
N ILE A 287 -3.51 16.74 11.86
CA ILE A 287 -3.92 17.75 12.85
C ILE A 287 -2.81 17.85 13.89
N ASN A 288 -2.32 19.05 14.12
CA ASN A 288 -1.43 19.34 15.24
C ASN A 288 -2.29 19.65 16.46
N LEU A 289 -2.41 18.69 17.39
CA LEU A 289 -3.22 18.80 18.58
C LEU A 289 -2.34 19.01 19.81
N HIS A 290 -2.54 20.11 20.50
CA HIS A 290 -1.90 20.39 21.77
C HIS A 290 -2.96 20.43 22.89
N LEU A 291 -2.81 19.53 23.84
CA LEU A 291 -3.63 19.51 25.05
C LEU A 291 -2.93 20.36 26.13
N THR A 292 -3.61 21.36 26.65
CA THR A 292 -3.10 22.20 27.74
C THR A 292 -4.21 22.53 28.72
N THR A 293 -3.86 22.61 30.01
CA THR A 293 -4.72 23.10 31.07
C THR A 293 -4.48 24.59 31.38
N ASP A 294 -3.52 25.21 30.68
CA ASP A 294 -3.16 26.62 30.85
C ASP A 294 -3.78 27.47 29.74
N ASP A 295 -4.71 28.36 30.12
CA ASP A 295 -5.41 29.28 29.21
C ASP A 295 -4.46 30.21 28.42
N ASN A 296 -3.31 30.60 29.01
CA ASN A 296 -2.33 31.42 28.30
C ASN A 296 -1.59 30.66 27.21
N ASN A 297 -1.34 29.34 27.42
CA ASN A 297 -0.78 28.49 26.41
C ASN A 297 -1.81 28.17 25.33
N ALA A 298 -3.08 27.96 25.67
CA ALA A 298 -4.14 27.74 24.71
C ALA A 298 -4.34 28.91 23.72
N LYS A 299 -4.06 30.15 24.17
CA LYS A 299 -4.15 31.35 23.32
C LYS A 299 -2.99 31.55 22.36
N LYS A 300 -1.90 30.79 22.49
CA LYS A 300 -0.72 30.91 21.63
C LYS A 300 -0.82 30.04 20.37
N TRP A 301 -1.76 29.13 20.33
CA TRP A 301 -2.06 28.18 19.22
C TRP A 301 -3.43 28.45 18.60
#